data_b92022e3c28c282786f6a3d0a49cd18a
#
_entry.id   b92022e3c28c282786f6a3d0a49cd18a
#
_cell.length_a   1.000
_cell.length_b   1.000
_cell.length_c   1.000
_cell.angle_alpha   90.00
_cell.angle_beta   90.00
_cell.angle_gamma   90.00
#
_symmetry.space_group_name_H-M   'P 1'
#
loop_
_entity.id
_entity.type
_entity.pdbx_description
1 polymer ?
#
loop_
_entity_poly.entity_id
_entity_poly.type
_entity_poly.pdbx_seq_one_letter_code
_entity_poly.pdbx_strand_id
1 'polypeptide(L)'
;CYGKDYEIPVEQAGVEPSMRITSASPVNYPVEGGSDAITYEKNVDDGVLPKATCAAEWITDIAPAEDGKIAYNVAPNTTGVARNATILVDDGYGNQHPVEVTQAAMACKPFYMAIKTNMLYDVALVPNIGAEFYLGKNFSIAANYAHAWWSKESKSLFWRYYGADASIRWWFGKPSRIKPLQGHHIGLNYQILTSDFQLGGKGIMAGMPGGNLADRASHVVAFEYGYSLPISYRLNLDFAVGFGYHWGLFEEYNTVDGHFIWQATKRRHYLGPTKLEVSLVWLIGCDNYNKDKGGKRR
;
A
#
# COMPACT_ATOMS: atom_id res chain seq x y z
N CYS A 1 -28.90 -64.89 75.24
CA CYS A 1 -28.44 -64.20 74.03
C CYS A 1 -28.59 -62.72 74.29
N TYR A 2 -27.50 -62.04 74.52
CA TYR A 2 -27.46 -60.58 74.62
C TYR A 2 -27.07 -59.98 73.29
N GLY A 3 -28.03 -59.47 72.58
CA GLY A 3 -27.78 -58.63 71.41
C GLY A 3 -27.27 -57.30 71.93
N LYS A 4 -26.01 -57.04 71.73
CA LYS A 4 -25.46 -55.69 71.78
C LYS A 4 -25.32 -55.24 70.38
N ASP A 5 -26.09 -54.25 69.95
CA ASP A 5 -25.88 -53.53 68.73
C ASP A 5 -24.62 -52.69 68.85
N TYR A 6 -23.69 -52.91 67.94
CA TYR A 6 -22.47 -52.11 67.83
C TYR A 6 -22.65 -51.25 66.59
N GLU A 7 -22.72 -49.94 66.76
CA GLU A 7 -22.63 -49.00 65.64
C GLU A 7 -21.15 -48.91 65.27
N ILE A 8 -20.87 -49.24 64.02
CA ILE A 8 -19.55 -49.04 63.42
C ILE A 8 -19.66 -47.76 62.61
N PRO A 9 -19.04 -46.65 63.02
CA PRO A 9 -19.00 -45.43 62.17
C PRO A 9 -18.18 -45.74 60.91
N VAL A 10 -18.81 -45.58 59.79
CA VAL A 10 -18.14 -45.66 58.48
C VAL A 10 -17.97 -44.23 57.94
N GLU A 11 -16.78 -43.71 57.95
CA GLU A 11 -16.44 -42.45 57.28
C GLU A 11 -15.94 -42.74 55.85
N GLN A 12 -16.61 -42.21 54.90
CA GLN A 12 -16.13 -42.21 53.47
C GLN A 12 -15.70 -40.84 53.15
N ALA A 13 -14.42 -40.67 52.73
CA ALA A 13 -13.92 -39.43 52.18
C ALA A 13 -14.60 -39.12 50.84
N GLY A 14 -15.13 -37.92 50.69
CA GLY A 14 -15.67 -37.44 49.43
C GLY A 14 -14.56 -37.24 48.38
N VAL A 15 -14.88 -37.43 47.12
CA VAL A 15 -13.98 -37.08 46.02
C VAL A 15 -14.02 -35.55 45.86
N GLU A 16 -12.86 -34.89 45.90
CA GLU A 16 -12.78 -33.49 45.59
C GLU A 16 -13.14 -33.25 44.11
N PRO A 17 -14.14 -32.37 43.84
CA PRO A 17 -14.53 -32.07 42.46
C PRO A 17 -13.40 -31.40 41.70
N SER A 18 -13.18 -31.83 40.48
CA SER A 18 -12.16 -31.25 39.59
C SER A 18 -12.59 -31.33 38.12
N MET A 19 -12.13 -30.38 37.32
CA MET A 19 -12.34 -30.31 35.87
C MET A 19 -11.01 -30.21 35.15
N ARG A 20 -10.92 -30.80 33.97
CA ARG A 20 -9.79 -30.71 33.07
C ARG A 20 -10.25 -30.36 31.65
N ILE A 21 -9.62 -29.38 31.03
CA ILE A 21 -9.78 -29.10 29.59
C ILE A 21 -9.09 -30.20 28.79
N THR A 22 -9.79 -30.76 27.81
CA THR A 22 -9.30 -31.85 26.96
C THR A 22 -9.06 -31.38 25.50
N SER A 23 -9.66 -30.23 25.11
CA SER A 23 -9.35 -29.60 23.82
C SER A 23 -7.93 -29.03 23.78
N ALA A 24 -7.41 -28.86 22.56
CA ALA A 24 -6.09 -28.28 22.32
C ALA A 24 -6.04 -26.80 22.81
N SER A 25 -4.89 -26.39 23.32
CA SER A 25 -4.57 -24.98 23.58
C SER A 25 -3.07 -24.77 23.23
N PRO A 26 -2.70 -23.81 22.36
CA PRO A 26 -3.59 -22.87 21.64
C PRO A 26 -4.38 -23.52 20.50
N VAL A 27 -5.59 -22.99 20.28
CA VAL A 27 -6.39 -23.30 19.07
C VAL A 27 -6.06 -22.30 17.99
N ASN A 28 -5.71 -22.80 16.78
CA ASN A 28 -5.29 -21.94 15.67
C ASN A 28 -6.40 -21.84 14.61
N TYR A 29 -6.82 -20.61 14.30
CA TYR A 29 -7.83 -20.33 13.29
C TYR A 29 -7.24 -19.71 12.03
N PRO A 30 -7.79 -20.06 10.87
CA PRO A 30 -7.54 -19.33 9.63
C PRO A 30 -8.18 -17.93 9.67
N VAL A 31 -7.94 -17.15 8.64
CA VAL A 31 -8.46 -15.77 8.51
C VAL A 31 -9.99 -15.72 8.55
N GLU A 32 -10.63 -16.71 7.97
CA GLU A 32 -12.09 -16.80 7.85
C GLU A 32 -12.78 -17.03 9.20
N GLY A 33 -12.03 -17.43 10.21
CA GLY A 33 -12.59 -17.83 11.50
C GLY A 33 -13.23 -19.20 11.44
N GLY A 34 -14.27 -19.40 12.25
CA GLY A 34 -15.03 -20.64 12.28
C GLY A 34 -15.65 -20.90 13.65
N SER A 35 -16.38 -22.00 13.75
CA SER A 35 -17.01 -22.47 15.00
C SER A 35 -16.25 -23.67 15.53
N ASP A 36 -16.11 -23.75 16.86
CA ASP A 36 -15.49 -24.88 17.54
C ASP A 36 -16.07 -25.01 18.96
N ALA A 37 -15.61 -26.00 19.70
CA ALA A 37 -16.02 -26.20 21.09
C ALA A 37 -14.85 -26.58 21.99
N ILE A 38 -14.79 -25.97 23.15
CA ILE A 38 -13.91 -26.37 24.24
C ILE A 38 -14.49 -27.65 24.83
N THR A 39 -13.71 -28.73 24.86
CA THR A 39 -14.08 -29.99 25.49
C THR A 39 -13.44 -30.09 26.87
N TYR A 40 -14.20 -30.62 27.82
CA TYR A 40 -13.74 -30.79 29.19
C TYR A 40 -14.25 -32.11 29.79
N GLU A 41 -13.56 -32.60 30.80
CA GLU A 41 -13.94 -33.78 31.62
C GLU A 41 -14.01 -33.38 33.08
N LYS A 42 -15.03 -33.91 33.78
CA LYS A 42 -15.18 -33.78 35.24
C LYS A 42 -15.04 -35.15 35.90
N ASN A 43 -14.52 -35.17 37.10
CA ASN A 43 -14.39 -36.39 37.90
C ASN A 43 -15.63 -36.73 38.73
N VAL A 44 -16.58 -35.78 38.83
CA VAL A 44 -17.86 -35.95 39.56
C VAL A 44 -19.01 -35.40 38.72
N ASP A 45 -20.17 -36.05 38.82
CA ASP A 45 -21.41 -35.57 38.22
C ASP A 45 -22.30 -34.96 39.31
N ASP A 46 -22.07 -33.70 39.59
CA ASP A 46 -22.72 -32.94 40.67
C ASP A 46 -23.66 -31.85 40.14
N GLY A 47 -23.86 -31.80 38.80
CA GLY A 47 -24.72 -30.84 38.14
C GLY A 47 -24.10 -29.42 38.02
N VAL A 48 -22.90 -29.17 38.53
CA VAL A 48 -22.21 -27.90 38.37
C VAL A 48 -21.70 -27.79 36.92
N LEU A 49 -22.10 -26.75 36.18
CA LEU A 49 -21.67 -26.51 34.78
C LEU A 49 -20.62 -25.42 34.75
N PRO A 50 -19.51 -25.62 33.99
CA PRO A 50 -18.51 -24.60 33.81
C PRO A 50 -19.05 -23.44 32.99
N LYS A 51 -18.45 -22.22 33.15
CA LYS A 51 -18.79 -21.00 32.41
C LYS A 51 -17.57 -20.48 31.71
N ALA A 52 -17.69 -20.19 30.42
CA ALA A 52 -16.61 -19.58 29.66
C ALA A 52 -16.89 -18.10 29.41
N THR A 53 -15.86 -17.30 29.48
CA THR A 53 -15.90 -15.86 29.18
C THR A 53 -14.68 -15.45 28.34
N CYS A 54 -14.86 -14.46 27.48
CA CYS A 54 -13.76 -13.88 26.68
C CYS A 54 -13.93 -12.36 26.57
N ALA A 55 -12.84 -11.62 26.76
CA ALA A 55 -12.83 -10.17 26.62
C ALA A 55 -12.72 -9.71 25.15
N ALA A 56 -12.37 -10.61 24.24
CA ALA A 56 -12.18 -10.28 22.82
C ALA A 56 -13.52 -10.30 22.09
N GLU A 57 -13.92 -9.16 21.52
CA GLU A 57 -15.18 -8.98 20.78
C GLU A 57 -15.32 -9.88 19.54
N TRP A 58 -14.20 -10.38 19.01
CA TRP A 58 -14.21 -11.26 17.85
C TRP A 58 -14.39 -12.76 18.16
N ILE A 59 -14.47 -13.12 19.45
CA ILE A 59 -14.95 -14.42 19.93
C ILE A 59 -16.37 -14.21 20.42
N THR A 60 -17.33 -14.81 19.73
CA THR A 60 -18.76 -14.60 19.93
C THR A 60 -19.49 -15.91 20.20
N ASP A 61 -20.75 -15.80 20.57
CA ASP A 61 -21.66 -16.93 20.72
C ASP A 61 -21.12 -18.04 21.64
N ILE A 62 -20.47 -17.64 22.73
CA ILE A 62 -20.03 -18.60 23.75
C ILE A 62 -21.29 -19.20 24.38
N ALA A 63 -21.56 -20.44 24.05
CA ALA A 63 -22.74 -21.14 24.51
C ALA A 63 -22.59 -21.62 25.99
N PRO A 64 -23.67 -21.84 26.70
CA PRO A 64 -23.63 -22.58 27.96
C PRO A 64 -23.01 -23.96 27.78
N ALA A 65 -22.38 -24.46 28.83
CA ALA A 65 -21.79 -25.80 28.82
C ALA A 65 -22.88 -26.88 28.72
N GLU A 66 -22.73 -27.78 27.74
CA GLU A 66 -23.62 -28.89 27.48
C GLU A 66 -22.80 -30.11 27.00
N ASP A 67 -23.13 -31.28 27.50
CA ASP A 67 -22.50 -32.57 27.14
C ASP A 67 -20.96 -32.56 27.11
N GLY A 68 -20.30 -31.90 28.08
CA GLY A 68 -18.85 -31.83 28.18
C GLY A 68 -18.22 -30.87 27.16
N LYS A 69 -19.02 -29.94 26.57
CA LYS A 69 -18.57 -28.98 25.54
C LYS A 69 -19.08 -27.59 25.83
N ILE A 70 -18.30 -26.61 25.42
CA ILE A 70 -18.68 -25.19 25.38
C ILE A 70 -18.39 -24.70 23.95
N ALA A 71 -19.44 -24.51 23.17
CA ALA A 71 -19.31 -24.01 21.79
C ALA A 71 -19.03 -22.50 21.76
N TYR A 72 -18.30 -22.07 20.77
CA TYR A 72 -18.01 -20.65 20.50
C TYR A 72 -17.73 -20.40 19.03
N ASN A 73 -17.83 -19.14 18.61
CA ASN A 73 -17.53 -18.70 17.26
C ASN A 73 -16.36 -17.72 17.24
N VAL A 74 -15.57 -17.82 16.19
CA VAL A 74 -14.47 -16.90 15.89
C VAL A 74 -14.80 -16.15 14.59
N ALA A 75 -15.01 -14.83 14.73
CA ALA A 75 -15.33 -13.97 13.60
C ALA A 75 -14.14 -13.85 12.61
N PRO A 76 -14.37 -13.60 11.30
CA PRO A 76 -13.30 -13.39 10.32
C PRO A 76 -12.34 -12.28 10.75
N ASN A 77 -11.04 -12.50 10.54
CA ASN A 77 -10.02 -11.47 10.75
C ASN A 77 -9.82 -10.64 9.50
N THR A 78 -10.48 -9.50 9.42
CA THR A 78 -10.33 -8.54 8.30
C THR A 78 -9.13 -7.62 8.45
N THR A 79 -8.32 -7.78 9.51
CA THR A 79 -7.14 -6.96 9.76
C THR A 79 -5.90 -7.61 9.15
N GLY A 80 -4.91 -6.81 8.81
CA GLY A 80 -3.60 -7.29 8.33
C GLY A 80 -2.67 -7.80 9.45
N VAL A 81 -3.20 -8.05 10.66
CA VAL A 81 -2.41 -8.46 11.84
C VAL A 81 -3.02 -9.72 12.45
N ALA A 82 -2.19 -10.70 12.75
CA ALA A 82 -2.60 -11.86 13.54
C ALA A 82 -3.04 -11.41 14.93
N ARG A 83 -4.05 -12.05 15.45
CA ARG A 83 -4.62 -11.72 16.78
C ARG A 83 -4.71 -12.95 17.66
N ASN A 84 -4.64 -12.73 18.97
CA ASN A 84 -4.78 -13.76 19.98
C ASN A 84 -5.76 -13.29 21.06
N ALA A 85 -6.40 -14.24 21.71
CA ALA A 85 -7.26 -14.04 22.86
C ALA A 85 -7.22 -15.27 23.76
N THR A 86 -7.67 -15.08 24.99
CA THR A 86 -7.81 -16.16 25.96
C THR A 86 -9.27 -16.27 26.36
N ILE A 87 -9.84 -17.47 26.22
CA ILE A 87 -11.14 -17.82 26.77
C ILE A 87 -10.87 -18.37 28.17
N LEU A 88 -11.45 -17.76 29.19
CA LEU A 88 -11.34 -18.23 30.55
C LEU A 88 -12.55 -19.11 30.88
N VAL A 89 -12.29 -20.36 31.23
CA VAL A 89 -13.32 -21.33 31.66
C VAL A 89 -13.25 -21.47 33.16
N ASP A 90 -14.28 -20.98 33.85
CA ASP A 90 -14.50 -21.16 35.30
C ASP A 90 -15.16 -22.51 35.53
N ASP A 91 -14.53 -23.37 36.30
CA ASP A 91 -14.99 -24.74 36.59
C ASP A 91 -16.15 -24.82 37.58
N GLY A 92 -16.52 -23.69 38.22
CA GLY A 92 -17.52 -23.63 39.26
C GLY A 92 -17.01 -24.09 40.63
N TYR A 93 -15.76 -24.49 40.76
CA TYR A 93 -15.08 -24.89 41.99
C TYR A 93 -14.04 -23.87 42.44
N GLY A 94 -13.94 -22.74 41.75
CA GLY A 94 -13.04 -21.65 42.08
C GLY A 94 -11.75 -21.64 41.28
N ASN A 95 -11.59 -22.53 40.27
CA ASN A 95 -10.44 -22.51 39.39
C ASN A 95 -10.81 -21.98 37.99
N GLN A 96 -9.85 -21.32 37.35
CA GLN A 96 -9.98 -20.82 35.98
C GLN A 96 -8.99 -21.52 35.06
N HIS A 97 -9.50 -22.03 33.96
CA HIS A 97 -8.73 -22.75 32.93
C HIS A 97 -8.62 -21.88 31.69
N PRO A 98 -7.43 -21.35 31.35
CA PRO A 98 -7.26 -20.55 30.18
C PRO A 98 -7.15 -21.41 28.90
N VAL A 99 -7.90 -21.06 27.86
CA VAL A 99 -7.80 -21.62 26.52
C VAL A 99 -7.35 -20.52 25.57
N GLU A 100 -6.16 -20.66 25.03
CA GLU A 100 -5.60 -19.68 24.09
C GLU A 100 -6.16 -19.92 22.68
N VAL A 101 -6.59 -18.84 22.05
CA VAL A 101 -7.07 -18.80 20.67
C VAL A 101 -6.20 -17.86 19.87
N THR A 102 -5.65 -18.34 18.76
CA THR A 102 -4.87 -17.52 17.83
C THR A 102 -5.54 -17.51 16.46
N GLN A 103 -5.51 -16.38 15.77
CA GLN A 103 -6.06 -16.27 14.44
C GLN A 103 -5.08 -15.60 13.48
N ALA A 104 -4.91 -16.19 12.31
CA ALA A 104 -4.03 -15.69 11.27
C ALA A 104 -4.43 -14.30 10.79
N ALA A 105 -3.44 -13.51 10.35
CA ALA A 105 -3.66 -12.25 9.67
C ALA A 105 -4.19 -12.48 8.26
N MET A 106 -5.03 -11.56 7.76
CA MET A 106 -5.39 -11.53 6.36
C MET A 106 -4.11 -11.31 5.53
N ALA A 107 -3.75 -12.29 4.71
CA ALA A 107 -2.64 -12.15 3.79
C ALA A 107 -3.03 -11.13 2.71
N CYS A 108 -2.41 -9.97 2.71
CA CYS A 108 -2.67 -9.02 1.66
C CYS A 108 -1.98 -9.45 0.36
N LYS A 109 -2.69 -9.39 -0.76
CA LYS A 109 -2.09 -9.65 -2.07
C LYS A 109 -1.06 -8.55 -2.36
N PRO A 110 0.18 -8.90 -2.71
CA PRO A 110 1.18 -7.92 -3.08
C PRO A 110 0.70 -7.02 -4.22
N PHE A 111 0.72 -5.74 -4.00
CA PHE A 111 0.36 -4.72 -4.98
C PHE A 111 1.44 -3.63 -4.96
N TYR A 112 1.98 -3.32 -6.13
CA TYR A 112 3.10 -2.41 -6.26
C TYR A 112 2.73 -1.25 -7.17
N MET A 113 2.49 -0.11 -6.56
CA MET A 113 2.22 1.17 -7.20
C MET A 113 3.11 2.24 -6.58
N ALA A 114 3.40 3.28 -7.31
CA ALA A 114 4.06 4.48 -6.79
C ALA A 114 3.34 5.74 -7.29
N ILE A 115 3.30 6.76 -6.45
CA ILE A 115 2.98 8.14 -6.83
C ILE A 115 4.27 8.93 -6.78
N LYS A 116 4.50 9.82 -7.74
CA LYS A 116 5.75 10.56 -7.84
C LYS A 116 5.54 12.01 -8.26
N THR A 117 6.47 12.87 -7.86
CA THR A 117 6.64 14.23 -8.35
C THR A 117 8.07 14.43 -8.82
N ASN A 118 8.25 15.09 -9.96
CA ASN A 118 9.58 15.46 -10.46
C ASN A 118 10.00 16.78 -9.81
N MET A 119 10.93 16.71 -8.89
CA MET A 119 11.43 17.86 -8.14
C MET A 119 12.08 18.94 -9.03
N LEU A 120 12.58 18.58 -10.21
CA LEU A 120 13.10 19.59 -11.16
C LEU A 120 11.97 20.45 -11.70
N TYR A 121 10.81 19.87 -11.96
CA TYR A 121 9.61 20.61 -12.36
C TYR A 121 9.09 21.47 -11.21
N ASP A 122 9.11 20.93 -9.97
CA ASP A 122 8.68 21.68 -8.78
C ASP A 122 9.56 22.92 -8.56
N VAL A 123 10.90 22.80 -8.68
CA VAL A 123 11.84 23.93 -8.64
C VAL A 123 11.60 24.93 -9.78
N ALA A 124 11.20 24.44 -10.95
CA ALA A 124 10.84 25.28 -12.09
C ALA A 124 9.43 25.87 -11.99
N LEU A 125 8.74 25.71 -10.86
CA LEU A 125 7.36 26.14 -10.62
C LEU A 125 6.36 25.52 -11.60
N VAL A 126 6.58 24.27 -11.99
CA VAL A 126 5.68 23.47 -12.81
C VAL A 126 5.12 22.33 -11.96
N PRO A 127 3.96 22.52 -11.29
CA PRO A 127 3.29 21.47 -10.55
C PRO A 127 3.10 20.22 -11.41
N ASN A 128 3.42 19.06 -10.84
CA ASN A 128 3.39 17.81 -11.57
C ASN A 128 3.04 16.63 -10.65
N ILE A 129 2.49 15.60 -11.24
CA ILE A 129 2.17 14.35 -10.56
C ILE A 129 2.32 13.19 -11.53
N GLY A 130 2.84 12.08 -11.03
CA GLY A 130 2.94 10.84 -11.78
C GLY A 130 2.48 9.64 -10.98
N ALA A 131 2.13 8.59 -11.69
CA ALA A 131 1.84 7.28 -11.13
C ALA A 131 2.59 6.20 -11.90
N GLU A 132 3.05 5.18 -11.19
CA GLU A 132 3.73 4.03 -11.78
C GLU A 132 3.17 2.73 -11.21
N PHE A 133 2.84 1.79 -12.09
CA PHE A 133 2.26 0.49 -11.77
C PHE A 133 3.19 -0.63 -12.23
N TYR A 134 3.56 -1.51 -11.32
CA TYR A 134 4.32 -2.69 -11.66
C TYR A 134 3.40 -3.79 -12.22
N LEU A 135 3.73 -4.26 -13.42
CA LEU A 135 2.94 -5.24 -14.15
C LEU A 135 3.40 -6.70 -13.95
N GLY A 136 4.49 -6.90 -13.21
CA GLY A 136 5.14 -8.20 -13.07
C GLY A 136 6.30 -8.40 -14.07
N LYS A 137 7.06 -9.47 -13.89
CA LYS A 137 8.21 -9.84 -14.75
C LYS A 137 9.20 -8.70 -15.00
N ASN A 138 9.40 -7.83 -14.00
CA ASN A 138 10.26 -6.65 -14.04
C ASN A 138 9.79 -5.52 -14.98
N PHE A 139 8.52 -5.51 -15.37
CA PHE A 139 7.94 -4.42 -16.16
C PHE A 139 7.05 -3.52 -15.31
N SER A 140 7.08 -2.23 -15.61
CA SER A 140 6.13 -1.25 -15.09
C SER A 140 5.67 -0.32 -16.21
N ILE A 141 4.53 0.33 -15.97
CA ILE A 141 4.02 1.44 -16.77
C ILE A 141 3.93 2.67 -15.88
N ALA A 142 4.46 3.77 -16.34
CA ALA A 142 4.41 5.06 -15.67
C ALA A 142 3.66 6.07 -16.54
N ALA A 143 2.92 6.96 -15.89
CA ALA A 143 2.28 8.10 -16.53
C ALA A 143 2.49 9.34 -15.66
N ASN A 144 2.81 10.46 -16.26
CA ASN A 144 3.04 11.73 -15.58
C ASN A 144 2.23 12.83 -16.27
N TYR A 145 1.80 13.80 -15.47
CA TYR A 145 1.14 15.02 -15.92
C TYR A 145 1.77 16.23 -15.24
N ALA A 146 1.97 17.29 -15.98
CA ALA A 146 2.51 18.55 -15.47
C ALA A 146 1.75 19.73 -16.05
N HIS A 147 1.49 20.74 -15.21
CA HIS A 147 0.72 21.90 -15.61
C HIS A 147 1.21 23.15 -14.88
N ALA A 148 1.60 24.16 -15.63
CA ALA A 148 1.88 25.51 -15.12
C ALA A 148 1.21 26.53 -16.03
N TRP A 149 0.58 27.54 -15.43
CA TRP A 149 -0.06 28.60 -16.20
C TRP A 149 0.15 29.96 -15.53
N TRP A 150 1.43 30.33 -15.45
CA TRP A 150 1.81 31.59 -14.82
C TRP A 150 1.98 32.68 -15.89
N SER A 151 1.33 33.81 -15.71
CA SER A 151 1.42 34.93 -16.62
C SER A 151 1.35 36.27 -15.92
N LYS A 152 2.12 37.22 -16.39
CA LYS A 152 2.06 38.63 -16.02
C LYS A 152 2.15 39.48 -17.30
N GLU A 153 1.02 39.74 -17.88
CA GLU A 153 0.89 40.42 -19.20
C GLU A 153 1.57 41.79 -19.20
N SER A 154 1.40 42.60 -18.13
CA SER A 154 2.02 43.93 -18.01
C SER A 154 3.55 43.94 -18.08
N LYS A 155 4.20 42.78 -17.91
CA LYS A 155 5.64 42.60 -18.01
C LYS A 155 6.07 41.64 -19.12
N SER A 156 5.14 41.18 -19.95
CA SER A 156 5.36 40.15 -21.00
C SER A 156 6.10 38.95 -20.45
N LEU A 157 5.61 38.47 -19.27
CA LEU A 157 6.16 37.28 -18.63
C LEU A 157 5.14 36.14 -18.74
N PHE A 158 5.47 35.10 -19.49
CA PHE A 158 4.70 33.88 -19.62
C PHE A 158 5.58 32.69 -19.27
N TRP A 159 5.07 31.88 -18.34
CA TRP A 159 5.66 30.61 -17.93
C TRP A 159 4.54 29.59 -17.93
N ARG A 160 4.23 29.10 -19.13
CA ARG A 160 3.10 28.23 -19.37
C ARG A 160 3.61 26.91 -19.95
N TYR A 161 3.25 25.85 -19.29
CA TYR A 161 3.58 24.50 -19.71
C TYR A 161 2.42 23.60 -19.36
N TYR A 162 2.00 22.78 -20.28
CA TYR A 162 1.19 21.64 -19.92
C TYR A 162 1.54 20.45 -20.80
N GLY A 163 1.63 19.25 -20.18
CA GLY A 163 2.01 18.05 -20.89
C GLY A 163 1.75 16.82 -20.09
N ALA A 164 1.70 15.72 -20.80
CA ALA A 164 1.63 14.39 -20.23
C ALA A 164 2.66 13.48 -20.90
N ASP A 165 3.18 12.54 -20.16
CA ASP A 165 4.02 11.49 -20.69
C ASP A 165 3.63 10.12 -20.14
N ALA A 166 3.96 9.08 -20.92
CA ALA A 166 3.86 7.71 -20.52
C ALA A 166 5.13 6.94 -20.85
N SER A 167 5.55 6.05 -19.97
CA SER A 167 6.73 5.20 -20.15
C SER A 167 6.38 3.76 -19.88
N ILE A 168 6.96 2.86 -20.66
CA ILE A 168 7.06 1.44 -20.32
C ILE A 168 8.50 1.21 -19.90
N ARG A 169 8.70 0.69 -18.67
CA ARG A 169 10.01 0.51 -18.05
C ARG A 169 10.29 -0.97 -17.79
N TRP A 170 11.52 -1.36 -18.02
CA TRP A 170 12.05 -2.66 -17.63
C TRP A 170 13.12 -2.47 -16.57
N TRP A 171 12.93 -3.18 -15.44
CA TRP A 171 13.77 -3.09 -14.25
C TRP A 171 14.78 -4.22 -14.22
N PHE A 172 16.05 -3.92 -13.88
CA PHE A 172 17.11 -4.92 -13.86
C PHE A 172 18.12 -4.67 -12.74
N GLY A 173 19.04 -5.64 -12.57
CA GLY A 173 20.05 -5.63 -11.52
C GLY A 173 19.59 -6.31 -10.24
N LYS A 174 20.49 -6.36 -9.25
CA LYS A 174 20.22 -7.02 -7.96
C LYS A 174 19.05 -6.40 -7.20
N PRO A 175 18.90 -5.05 -7.10
CA PRO A 175 17.80 -4.45 -6.34
C PRO A 175 16.42 -4.82 -6.88
N SER A 176 16.23 -4.82 -8.20
CA SER A 176 14.94 -5.13 -8.83
C SER A 176 14.52 -6.60 -8.67
N ARG A 177 15.47 -7.51 -8.46
CA ARG A 177 15.20 -8.93 -8.15
C ARG A 177 14.68 -9.12 -6.73
N ILE A 178 15.05 -8.22 -5.81
CA ILE A 178 14.65 -8.26 -4.41
C ILE A 178 13.30 -7.58 -4.25
N LYS A 179 13.09 -6.47 -4.97
CA LYS A 179 11.89 -5.66 -4.84
C LYS A 179 11.53 -4.93 -6.15
N PRO A 180 10.23 -4.92 -6.53
CA PRO A 180 9.73 -4.10 -7.63
C PRO A 180 9.99 -2.60 -7.43
N LEU A 181 10.09 -1.86 -8.53
CA LEU A 181 10.26 -0.40 -8.58
C LEU A 181 11.53 0.10 -7.86
N GLN A 182 12.60 -0.70 -7.88
CA GLN A 182 13.89 -0.39 -7.26
C GLN A 182 15.06 -0.79 -8.14
N GLY A 183 16.11 0.02 -8.15
CA GLY A 183 17.34 -0.23 -8.89
C GLY A 183 17.32 0.38 -10.30
N HIS A 184 18.05 -0.23 -11.21
CA HIS A 184 18.18 0.25 -12.58
C HIS A 184 16.93 -0.04 -13.41
N HIS A 185 16.57 0.90 -14.26
CA HIS A 185 15.54 0.70 -15.29
C HIS A 185 15.93 1.35 -16.61
N ILE A 186 15.44 0.77 -17.68
CA ILE A 186 15.40 1.37 -19.01
C ILE A 186 13.97 1.40 -19.50
N GLY A 187 13.65 2.34 -20.35
CA GLY A 187 12.28 2.47 -20.84
C GLY A 187 12.16 3.16 -22.17
N LEU A 188 10.96 3.06 -22.71
CA LEU A 188 10.50 3.85 -23.84
C LEU A 188 9.46 4.84 -23.31
N ASN A 189 9.73 6.13 -23.55
CA ASN A 189 8.86 7.23 -23.14
C ASN A 189 8.25 7.89 -24.36
N TYR A 190 6.96 8.20 -24.27
CA TYR A 190 6.26 9.09 -25.19
C TYR A 190 5.68 10.26 -24.43
N GLN A 191 5.94 11.48 -24.91
CA GLN A 191 5.44 12.72 -24.31
C GLN A 191 4.71 13.57 -25.34
N ILE A 192 3.62 14.18 -24.90
CA ILE A 192 2.86 15.19 -25.62
C ILE A 192 2.82 16.45 -24.75
N LEU A 193 3.16 17.59 -25.33
CA LEU A 193 3.23 18.83 -24.57
C LEU A 193 2.91 20.08 -25.41
N THR A 194 2.47 21.11 -24.70
CA THR A 194 2.42 22.48 -25.19
C THR A 194 3.13 23.39 -24.19
N SER A 195 3.74 24.46 -24.67
CA SER A 195 4.43 25.42 -23.81
C SER A 195 4.40 26.82 -24.42
N ASP A 196 4.37 27.82 -23.55
CA ASP A 196 4.47 29.22 -23.94
C ASP A 196 5.39 29.93 -22.95
N PHE A 197 6.60 30.24 -23.41
CA PHE A 197 7.62 30.85 -22.59
C PHE A 197 8.02 32.23 -23.16
N GLN A 198 7.83 33.27 -22.33
CA GLN A 198 8.28 34.62 -22.62
C GLN A 198 8.85 35.25 -21.34
N LEU A 199 10.02 35.83 -21.43
CA LEU A 199 10.69 36.54 -20.34
C LEU A 199 11.01 37.98 -20.77
N GLY A 200 9.96 38.78 -20.99
CA GLY A 200 10.06 40.20 -21.26
C GLY A 200 10.38 40.58 -22.76
N GLY A 201 10.83 39.70 -23.56
CA GLY A 201 11.21 39.96 -24.97
C GLY A 201 10.46 39.05 -25.94
N LYS A 202 11.25 38.29 -26.67
CA LYS A 202 10.75 37.29 -27.61
C LYS A 202 10.08 36.15 -26.84
N GLY A 203 8.87 35.80 -27.25
CA GLY A 203 8.16 34.63 -26.78
C GLY A 203 8.27 33.46 -27.75
N ILE A 204 8.21 32.24 -27.18
CA ILE A 204 8.19 30.99 -27.94
C ILE A 204 7.03 30.16 -27.45
N MET A 205 6.07 29.90 -28.30
CA MET A 205 4.94 29.02 -28.05
C MET A 205 5.15 27.71 -28.82
N ALA A 206 5.32 26.61 -28.14
CA ALA A 206 5.46 25.29 -28.74
C ALA A 206 4.18 24.49 -28.51
N GLY A 207 3.62 23.95 -29.58
CA GLY A 207 2.28 23.42 -29.58
C GLY A 207 1.26 24.56 -29.67
N MET A 208 0.33 24.47 -30.59
CA MET A 208 -0.63 25.57 -30.81
C MET A 208 -1.91 25.34 -30.05
N PRO A 209 -2.46 26.34 -29.35
CA PRO A 209 -3.74 26.19 -28.70
C PRO A 209 -4.87 26.04 -29.73
N GLY A 210 -5.88 25.24 -29.40
CA GLY A 210 -7.07 25.00 -30.22
C GLY A 210 -6.89 23.93 -31.30
N GLY A 211 -7.98 23.35 -31.77
CA GLY A 211 -7.98 22.27 -32.76
C GLY A 211 -7.64 20.90 -32.15
N ASN A 212 -7.24 19.96 -33.00
CA ASN A 212 -6.86 18.62 -32.58
C ASN A 212 -5.50 18.65 -31.86
N LEU A 213 -5.45 18.17 -30.62
CA LEU A 213 -4.23 18.13 -29.82
C LEU A 213 -3.11 17.34 -30.48
N ALA A 214 -3.44 16.24 -31.17
CA ALA A 214 -2.45 15.40 -31.85
C ALA A 214 -1.71 16.13 -32.98
N ASP A 215 -2.37 17.08 -33.63
CA ASP A 215 -1.76 17.83 -34.78
C ASP A 215 -1.02 19.09 -34.32
N ARG A 216 -1.37 19.60 -33.15
CA ARG A 216 -0.88 20.90 -32.66
C ARG A 216 0.11 20.83 -31.52
N ALA A 217 0.15 19.74 -30.78
CA ALA A 217 1.12 19.56 -29.71
C ALA A 217 2.53 19.29 -30.23
N SER A 218 3.50 19.48 -29.37
CA SER A 218 4.84 18.94 -29.54
C SER A 218 4.87 17.50 -29.02
N HIS A 219 5.59 16.64 -29.73
CA HIS A 219 5.70 15.22 -29.45
C HIS A 219 7.15 14.83 -29.21
N VAL A 220 7.37 13.94 -28.27
CA VAL A 220 8.68 13.38 -27.97
C VAL A 220 8.57 11.87 -27.86
N VAL A 221 9.49 11.16 -28.50
CA VAL A 221 9.76 9.74 -28.27
C VAL A 221 11.20 9.61 -27.80
N ALA A 222 11.41 8.95 -26.67
CA ALA A 222 12.73 8.84 -26.07
C ALA A 222 12.99 7.46 -25.47
N PHE A 223 14.22 7.00 -25.55
CA PHE A 223 14.73 5.97 -24.66
C PHE A 223 15.17 6.62 -23.36
N GLU A 224 14.79 6.03 -22.24
CA GLU A 224 15.20 6.50 -20.92
C GLU A 224 16.02 5.44 -20.18
N TYR A 225 16.96 5.90 -19.38
CA TYR A 225 17.69 5.11 -18.40
C TYR A 225 17.60 5.82 -17.05
N GLY A 226 17.40 5.04 -16.00
CA GLY A 226 17.33 5.59 -14.65
C GLY A 226 17.72 4.62 -13.57
N TYR A 227 17.70 5.16 -12.35
CA TYR A 227 17.99 4.42 -11.13
C TYR A 227 17.12 4.91 -9.98
N SER A 228 16.36 3.99 -9.39
CA SER A 228 15.50 4.26 -8.23
C SER A 228 16.21 3.82 -6.94
N LEU A 229 16.54 4.80 -6.10
CA LEU A 229 17.25 4.64 -4.83
C LEU A 229 16.28 4.67 -3.65
N PRO A 230 16.21 3.64 -2.80
CA PRO A 230 15.41 3.68 -1.59
C PRO A 230 16.04 4.63 -0.54
N ILE A 231 15.29 5.65 -0.12
CA ILE A 231 15.72 6.64 0.86
C ILE A 231 15.03 6.50 2.22
N SER A 232 13.79 5.99 2.25
CA SER A 232 13.02 5.78 3.47
C SER A 232 12.07 4.59 3.33
N TYR A 233 11.37 4.24 4.40
CA TYR A 233 10.47 3.07 4.45
C TYR A 233 9.51 2.98 3.26
N ARG A 234 8.91 4.10 2.83
CA ARG A 234 7.99 4.17 1.68
C ARG A 234 8.41 5.19 0.62
N LEU A 235 9.65 5.68 0.67
CA LEU A 235 10.13 6.69 -0.26
C LEU A 235 11.36 6.20 -1.01
N ASN A 236 11.34 6.42 -2.33
CA ASN A 236 12.50 6.31 -3.19
C ASN A 236 12.81 7.67 -3.83
N LEU A 237 14.04 7.83 -4.28
CA LEU A 237 14.47 8.90 -5.15
C LEU A 237 14.81 8.28 -6.51
N ASP A 238 14.10 8.68 -7.57
CA ASP A 238 14.25 8.14 -8.92
C ASP A 238 14.95 9.17 -9.81
N PHE A 239 16.06 8.77 -10.40
CA PHE A 239 16.84 9.56 -11.35
C PHE A 239 16.66 8.95 -12.72
N ALA A 240 16.28 9.75 -13.73
CA ALA A 240 16.20 9.28 -15.09
C ALA A 240 16.65 10.36 -16.07
N VAL A 241 17.28 9.89 -17.13
CA VAL A 241 17.64 10.70 -18.32
C VAL A 241 17.07 10.05 -19.56
N GLY A 242 16.53 10.86 -20.44
CA GLY A 242 15.99 10.40 -21.73
C GLY A 242 16.69 11.07 -22.90
N PHE A 243 16.99 10.26 -23.92
CA PHE A 243 17.52 10.70 -25.19
C PHE A 243 16.55 10.30 -26.29
N GLY A 244 16.11 11.25 -27.10
CA GLY A 244 15.04 10.99 -28.03
C GLY A 244 14.86 12.05 -29.10
N TYR A 245 13.77 11.89 -29.84
CA TYR A 245 13.37 12.75 -30.91
C TYR A 245 12.14 13.56 -30.56
N HIS A 246 12.29 14.90 -30.70
CA HIS A 246 11.23 15.88 -30.40
C HIS A 246 10.84 16.58 -31.72
N TRP A 247 9.56 16.54 -32.06
CA TRP A 247 9.00 17.21 -33.20
C TRP A 247 7.72 17.96 -32.85
N GLY A 248 7.38 18.94 -33.66
CA GLY A 248 6.17 19.76 -33.51
C GLY A 248 6.33 21.12 -34.14
N LEU A 249 5.24 21.88 -34.13
CA LEU A 249 5.24 23.27 -34.56
C LEU A 249 5.51 24.16 -33.34
N PHE A 250 6.21 25.27 -33.60
CA PHE A 250 6.34 26.34 -32.62
C PHE A 250 6.27 27.70 -33.29
N GLU A 251 5.76 28.66 -32.55
CA GLU A 251 5.66 30.05 -33.02
C GLU A 251 6.58 30.94 -32.20
N GLU A 252 7.19 31.88 -32.91
CA GLU A 252 7.96 32.96 -32.32
C GLU A 252 7.13 34.24 -32.42
N TYR A 253 7.03 34.96 -31.31
CA TYR A 253 6.32 36.23 -31.26
C TYR A 253 7.05 37.26 -30.40
N ASN A 254 6.79 38.53 -30.65
CA ASN A 254 7.28 39.63 -29.84
C ASN A 254 6.11 40.41 -29.27
N THR A 255 6.29 41.07 -28.12
CA THR A 255 5.32 42.03 -27.57
C THR A 255 5.74 43.43 -27.95
N VAL A 256 4.88 44.15 -28.71
CA VAL A 256 5.08 45.55 -29.11
C VAL A 256 3.82 46.31 -28.75
N ASP A 257 3.94 47.34 -27.95
CA ASP A 257 2.82 48.19 -27.48
C ASP A 257 1.67 47.40 -26.87
N GLY A 258 2.00 46.35 -26.08
CA GLY A 258 1.03 45.50 -25.44
C GLY A 258 0.34 44.46 -26.32
N HIS A 259 0.74 44.37 -27.59
CA HIS A 259 0.20 43.38 -28.55
C HIS A 259 1.21 42.28 -28.83
N PHE A 260 0.75 41.05 -28.97
CA PHE A 260 1.59 39.92 -29.39
C PHE A 260 1.66 39.86 -30.88
N ILE A 261 2.82 40.18 -31.43
CA ILE A 261 3.05 40.18 -32.86
C ILE A 261 3.79 38.91 -33.27
N TRP A 262 3.09 38.06 -34.03
CA TRP A 262 3.66 36.87 -34.63
C TRP A 262 4.86 37.24 -35.52
N GLN A 263 5.94 36.44 -35.40
CA GLN A 263 7.16 36.64 -36.16
C GLN A 263 7.38 35.49 -37.16
N ALA A 264 7.22 34.26 -36.70
CA ALA A 264 7.43 33.09 -37.54
C ALA A 264 6.77 31.85 -36.96
N THR A 265 6.26 30.97 -37.81
CA THR A 265 5.92 29.60 -37.49
C THR A 265 7.03 28.69 -38.01
N LYS A 266 7.59 27.88 -37.15
CA LYS A 266 8.71 26.98 -37.46
C LYS A 266 8.36 25.56 -37.05
N ARG A 267 9.00 24.61 -37.74
CA ARG A 267 8.90 23.20 -37.38
C ARG A 267 10.15 22.76 -36.61
N ARG A 268 9.96 22.13 -35.50
CA ARG A 268 11.06 21.56 -34.69
C ARG A 268 11.33 20.13 -35.14
N HIS A 269 12.60 19.81 -35.29
CA HIS A 269 13.13 18.48 -35.46
C HIS A 269 14.42 18.43 -34.63
N TYR A 270 14.34 17.82 -33.44
CA TYR A 270 15.46 17.82 -32.51
C TYR A 270 15.74 16.39 -32.07
N LEU A 271 16.97 15.95 -32.21
CA LEU A 271 17.47 14.68 -31.67
C LEU A 271 18.49 15.00 -30.59
N GLY A 272 18.27 14.50 -29.38
CA GLY A 272 19.15 14.80 -28.24
C GLY A 272 18.51 14.46 -26.87
N PRO A 273 19.06 14.99 -25.77
CA PRO A 273 18.45 14.88 -24.45
C PRO A 273 17.06 15.54 -24.44
N THR A 274 16.04 14.77 -24.07
CA THR A 274 14.63 15.21 -24.07
C THR A 274 13.95 15.09 -22.73
N LYS A 275 14.53 14.34 -21.81
CA LYS A 275 13.99 14.13 -20.47
C LYS A 275 15.07 14.16 -19.41
N LEU A 276 14.80 14.87 -18.33
CA LEU A 276 15.57 14.82 -17.08
C LEU A 276 14.59 14.70 -15.92
N GLU A 277 14.76 13.69 -15.11
CA GLU A 277 13.86 13.40 -14.00
C GLU A 277 14.67 13.18 -12.71
N VAL A 278 14.28 13.88 -11.65
CA VAL A 278 14.70 13.62 -10.28
C VAL A 278 13.42 13.59 -9.47
N SER A 279 12.85 12.40 -9.32
CA SER A 279 11.52 12.25 -8.73
C SER A 279 11.57 11.72 -7.31
N LEU A 280 10.80 12.37 -6.44
CA LEU A 280 10.41 11.79 -5.16
C LEU A 280 9.26 10.80 -5.41
N VAL A 281 9.46 9.56 -5.00
CA VAL A 281 8.57 8.43 -5.31
C VAL A 281 8.01 7.86 -4.02
N TRP A 282 6.70 7.92 -3.83
CA TRP A 282 5.99 7.34 -2.71
C TRP A 282 5.42 5.96 -3.09
N LEU A 283 5.90 4.92 -2.40
CA LEU A 283 5.50 3.54 -2.61
C LEU A 283 4.16 3.25 -1.93
N ILE A 284 3.18 2.82 -2.72
CA ILE A 284 1.82 2.51 -2.28
C ILE A 284 1.54 1.02 -2.56
N GLY A 285 0.86 0.39 -1.64
CA GLY A 285 0.43 -0.99 -1.77
C GLY A 285 0.90 -1.88 -0.65
N CYS A 286 0.36 -3.08 -0.65
CA CYS A 286 0.71 -4.10 0.30
C CYS A 286 2.05 -4.71 -0.05
N ASP A 287 2.92 -4.88 0.94
CA ASP A 287 4.32 -5.32 0.79
C ASP A 287 5.21 -4.39 -0.07
N ASN A 288 4.70 -3.19 -0.42
CA ASN A 288 5.45 -2.19 -1.18
C ASN A 288 6.17 -1.19 -0.27
N TYR A 289 7.21 -1.64 0.43
CA TYR A 289 8.03 -0.82 1.32
C TYR A 289 9.49 -1.32 1.36
N ASN A 290 10.41 -0.43 1.74
CA ASN A 290 11.85 -0.72 1.82
C ASN A 290 12.19 -1.34 3.19
N LYS A 291 12.35 -2.65 3.27
CA LYS A 291 12.57 -3.41 4.54
C LYS A 291 13.79 -2.89 5.31
N ASP A 292 14.89 -2.62 4.62
CA ASP A 292 16.17 -2.20 5.22
C ASP A 292 16.16 -0.72 5.71
N LYS A 293 15.13 0.05 5.35
CA LYS A 293 14.96 1.47 5.74
C LYS A 293 13.85 1.67 6.76
N GLY A 294 13.23 0.59 7.22
CA GLY A 294 12.23 0.62 8.29
C GLY A 294 12.90 0.80 9.64
N GLY A 295 12.73 1.96 10.26
CA GLY A 295 13.01 2.12 11.68
C GLY A 295 12.18 1.14 12.51
N LYS A 296 12.69 0.69 13.68
CA LYS A 296 11.96 -0.17 14.63
C LYS A 296 10.53 0.36 14.77
N ARG A 297 9.53 -0.48 14.47
CA ARG A 297 8.15 -0.20 14.88
C ARG A 297 8.16 0.06 16.38
N ARG A 298 7.83 1.27 16.79
CA ARG A 298 7.41 1.56 18.17
C ARG A 298 5.97 1.10 18.35
#